data_6947ea2da51bbed571bfd5ce05eb5b24
#
_entry.id   6947ea2da51bbed571bfd5ce05eb5b24
#
_cell.length_a   1.000
_cell.length_b   1.000
_cell.length_c   1.000
_cell.angle_alpha   90.00
_cell.angle_beta   90.00
_cell.angle_gamma   90.00
#
_symmetry.space_group_name_H-M   'P 1'
#
loop_
_entity.id
_entity.type
_entity.pdbx_description
1 polymer ?
#
loop_
_entity_poly.entity_id
_entity_poly.type
_entity_poly.pdbx_seq_one_letter_code
_entity_poly.pdbx_strand_id
1 'polypeptide(L)'
;MDAIARLPFGARFLIEAARLKKEARVLLRSMTPWERLEQEWPNNLNIEVTNICNANCVFCAYQFQSQWRSDRGIIGRERFETVIKAHAKNGGTFVSLTPFLGDPLVDPDIVGKVRHITQRGLAVAFFTNGILLNRLDLADLLRSGLQFITISTGPLDRNLFERIYRSKQYYDLLHGLVRLLTLRNELGAEFKVNLSFRSPLSFSATLGLPDFRKTVWPLLTAVERAEIMVMNSFDDWAGQITQEDLLPGMRLQAPPRLKHRPCRWTFIPYVTWDGLVRACACRFLPSPQGDDELVVGDLKQASLTEIWLGDRVKALRRRFPTGVLPLVCEKCPVYDPC
;
A
#
# COMPACT_ATOMS: atom_id res chain seq x y z
N MET A 1 -23.66 -0.68 -17.86
CA MET A 1 -24.73 0.29 -17.49
C MET A 1 -25.29 -0.18 -16.16
N ASP A 2 -25.09 0.39 -15.24
CA ASP A 2 -24.78 1.29 -14.16
C ASP A 2 -25.28 0.74 -12.83
N ALA A 3 -24.38 0.04 -12.09
CA ALA A 3 -24.67 -0.34 -10.69
C ALA A 3 -24.87 0.91 -9.80
N ILE A 4 -24.33 2.06 -10.21
CA ILE A 4 -24.52 3.35 -9.54
C ILE A 4 -25.95 3.88 -9.71
N ALA A 5 -26.61 3.54 -10.82
CA ALA A 5 -27.99 4.01 -11.10
C ALA A 5 -29.04 3.44 -10.14
N ARG A 6 -28.74 2.37 -9.41
CA ARG A 6 -29.64 1.70 -8.47
C ARG A 6 -29.43 2.08 -7.00
N LEU A 7 -28.47 2.99 -6.71
CA LEU A 7 -28.24 3.45 -5.35
C LEU A 7 -29.23 4.56 -4.95
N PRO A 8 -29.56 4.71 -3.65
CA PRO A 8 -30.32 5.86 -3.15
C PRO A 8 -29.67 7.17 -3.55
N PHE A 9 -30.48 8.22 -3.81
CA PHE A 9 -30.02 9.52 -4.29
C PHE A 9 -28.86 10.12 -3.49
N GLY A 10 -28.88 10.03 -2.14
CA GLY A 10 -27.80 10.49 -1.26
C GLY A 10 -26.48 9.73 -1.45
N ALA A 11 -26.52 8.42 -1.73
CA ALA A 11 -25.31 7.63 -1.96
C ALA A 11 -24.69 7.95 -3.34
N ARG A 12 -25.50 8.22 -4.36
CA ARG A 12 -25.05 8.68 -5.69
C ARG A 12 -24.34 10.02 -5.57
N PHE A 13 -24.94 10.96 -4.86
CA PHE A 13 -24.39 12.29 -4.65
C PHE A 13 -23.03 12.25 -3.96
N LEU A 14 -22.88 11.41 -2.93
CA LEU A 14 -21.61 11.24 -2.23
C LEU A 14 -20.51 10.62 -3.11
N ILE A 15 -20.86 9.65 -3.95
CA ILE A 15 -19.93 9.01 -4.91
C ILE A 15 -19.51 10.01 -5.99
N GLU A 16 -20.44 10.78 -6.55
CA GLU A 16 -20.12 11.80 -7.55
C GLU A 16 -19.33 12.95 -6.94
N ALA A 17 -19.67 13.40 -5.73
CA ALA A 17 -18.90 14.42 -5.03
C ALA A 17 -17.47 13.95 -4.71
N ALA A 18 -17.28 12.71 -4.34
CA ALA A 18 -15.95 12.13 -4.13
C ALA A 18 -15.16 12.02 -5.44
N ARG A 19 -15.82 11.66 -6.53
CA ARG A 19 -15.24 11.61 -7.89
C ARG A 19 -14.82 13.00 -8.35
N LEU A 20 -15.71 13.98 -8.26
CA LEU A 20 -15.43 15.39 -8.61
C LEU A 20 -14.31 15.98 -7.75
N LYS A 21 -14.28 15.68 -6.44
CA LYS A 21 -13.15 16.07 -5.57
C LYS A 21 -11.84 15.45 -6.02
N LYS A 22 -11.85 14.19 -6.45
CA LYS A 22 -10.66 13.51 -6.96
C LYS A 22 -10.21 14.15 -8.28
N GLU A 23 -11.11 14.37 -9.21
CA GLU A 23 -10.82 15.00 -10.50
C GLU A 23 -10.34 16.45 -10.34
N ALA A 24 -10.97 17.25 -9.48
CA ALA A 24 -10.53 18.60 -9.15
C ALA A 24 -9.14 18.62 -8.48
N ARG A 25 -8.84 17.66 -7.60
CA ARG A 25 -7.49 17.53 -7.01
C ARG A 25 -6.43 17.17 -8.05
N VAL A 26 -6.75 16.31 -9.00
CA VAL A 26 -5.85 15.96 -10.12
C VAL A 26 -5.61 17.19 -10.98
N LEU A 27 -6.67 17.94 -11.32
CA LEU A 27 -6.57 19.17 -12.13
C LEU A 27 -5.76 20.26 -11.41
N LEU A 28 -6.05 20.53 -10.13
CA LEU A 28 -5.29 21.50 -9.31
C LEU A 28 -3.81 21.12 -9.19
N ARG A 29 -3.51 19.84 -9.01
CA ARG A 29 -2.12 19.33 -8.96
C ARG A 29 -1.41 19.46 -10.29
N SER A 30 -2.12 19.24 -11.41
CA SER A 30 -1.55 19.42 -12.74
C SER A 30 -1.20 20.89 -13.07
N MET A 31 -1.72 21.83 -12.31
CA MET A 31 -1.42 23.27 -12.43
C MET A 31 -0.28 23.71 -11.49
N THR A 32 0.11 22.90 -10.51
CA THR A 32 1.22 23.24 -9.59
C THR A 32 2.55 22.91 -10.27
N PRO A 33 3.53 23.84 -10.29
CA PRO A 33 4.86 23.54 -10.77
C PRO A 33 5.49 22.43 -9.91
N TRP A 34 5.69 21.23 -10.50
CA TRP A 34 6.27 20.08 -9.79
C TRP A 34 7.71 20.34 -9.33
N GLU A 35 8.39 21.32 -9.93
CA GLU A 35 9.72 21.77 -9.57
C GLU A 35 9.81 22.28 -8.12
N ARG A 36 8.71 22.81 -7.58
CA ARG A 36 8.62 23.17 -6.17
C ARG A 36 8.73 21.96 -5.26
N LEU A 37 8.08 20.85 -5.65
CA LEU A 37 8.10 19.61 -4.88
C LEU A 37 9.50 18.97 -4.83
N GLU A 38 10.39 19.30 -5.78
CA GLU A 38 11.77 18.80 -5.77
C GLU A 38 12.63 19.40 -4.63
N GLN A 39 12.27 20.59 -4.16
CA GLN A 39 13.04 21.33 -3.15
C GLN A 39 12.52 21.07 -1.73
N GLU A 40 11.32 20.51 -1.61
CA GLU A 40 10.66 20.30 -0.33
C GLU A 40 10.86 18.86 0.16
N TRP A 41 11.01 18.72 1.47
CA TRP A 41 10.97 17.40 2.08
C TRP A 41 9.53 16.85 2.03
N PRO A 42 9.33 15.60 1.62
CA PRO A 42 7.98 15.04 1.51
C PRO A 42 7.34 14.82 2.88
N ASN A 43 6.04 15.09 2.98
CA ASN A 43 5.26 14.79 4.17
C ASN A 43 5.19 13.29 4.47
N ASN A 44 5.26 12.46 3.43
CA ASN A 44 5.10 11.00 3.51
C ASN A 44 6.44 10.30 3.30
N LEU A 45 6.65 9.23 4.07
CA LEU A 45 7.74 8.27 3.91
C LEU A 45 7.15 6.85 3.91
N ASN A 46 7.60 6.02 2.98
CA ASN A 46 7.29 4.59 2.99
C ASN A 46 8.51 3.79 3.47
N ILE A 47 8.30 2.82 4.34
CA ILE A 47 9.34 1.90 4.81
C ILE A 47 8.87 0.46 4.62
N GLU A 48 9.66 -0.32 3.90
CA GLU A 48 9.53 -1.76 3.85
C GLU A 48 10.13 -2.36 5.14
N VAL A 49 9.28 -2.63 6.11
CA VAL A 49 9.76 -3.24 7.37
C VAL A 49 10.27 -4.65 7.16
N THR A 50 9.75 -5.35 6.15
CA THR A 50 10.19 -6.69 5.73
C THR A 50 9.79 -6.94 4.28
N ASN A 51 10.56 -7.76 3.57
CA ASN A 51 10.19 -8.29 2.26
C ASN A 51 9.67 -9.74 2.32
N ILE A 52 9.28 -10.22 3.50
CA ILE A 52 8.74 -11.55 3.71
C ILE A 52 7.21 -11.46 3.78
N CYS A 53 6.51 -12.36 3.11
CA CYS A 53 5.06 -12.50 3.17
C CYS A 53 4.66 -13.92 3.58
N ASN A 54 3.52 -14.05 4.24
CA ASN A 54 2.91 -15.31 4.63
C ASN A 54 1.80 -15.76 3.64
N ALA A 55 1.65 -15.06 2.51
CA ALA A 55 0.73 -15.40 1.42
C ALA A 55 1.43 -15.34 0.07
N ASN A 56 0.85 -15.99 -0.96
CA ASN A 56 1.41 -16.07 -2.30
C ASN A 56 0.35 -15.71 -3.36
N CYS A 57 -0.20 -14.48 -3.22
CA CYS A 57 -1.38 -14.03 -3.95
C CYS A 57 -1.18 -14.04 -5.47
N VAL A 58 -2.22 -14.46 -6.21
CA VAL A 58 -2.22 -14.55 -7.68
C VAL A 58 -1.95 -13.21 -8.38
N PHE A 59 -2.25 -12.08 -7.73
CA PHE A 59 -2.09 -10.73 -8.25
C PHE A 59 -0.82 -10.01 -7.78
N CYS A 60 0.10 -10.72 -7.10
CA CYS A 60 1.28 -10.12 -6.48
C CYS A 60 2.57 -10.74 -7.03
N ALA A 61 3.55 -9.89 -7.36
CA ALA A 61 4.86 -10.36 -7.81
C ALA A 61 5.64 -11.14 -6.75
N TYR A 62 5.19 -11.16 -5.49
CA TYR A 62 5.80 -11.98 -4.44
C TYR A 62 5.91 -13.46 -4.83
N GLN A 63 4.96 -13.97 -5.61
CA GLN A 63 4.98 -15.35 -6.11
C GLN A 63 6.24 -15.70 -6.94
N PHE A 64 6.92 -14.69 -7.49
CA PHE A 64 8.14 -14.86 -8.29
C PHE A 64 9.41 -14.42 -7.54
N GLN A 65 9.31 -14.04 -6.26
CA GLN A 65 10.43 -13.48 -5.50
C GLN A 65 11.66 -14.38 -5.49
N SER A 66 11.48 -15.70 -5.42
CA SER A 66 12.58 -16.68 -5.44
C SER A 66 13.36 -16.70 -6.75
N GLN A 67 12.81 -16.18 -7.84
CA GLN A 67 13.45 -16.18 -9.15
C GLN A 67 14.44 -15.02 -9.32
N TRP A 68 14.33 -13.95 -8.54
CA TRP A 68 15.09 -12.72 -8.74
C TRP A 68 15.61 -12.07 -7.46
N ARG A 69 15.22 -12.55 -6.30
CA ARG A 69 15.70 -12.05 -5.02
C ARG A 69 15.88 -13.19 -4.02
N SER A 70 17.15 -13.48 -3.67
CA SER A 70 17.49 -14.51 -2.71
C SER A 70 17.37 -14.02 -1.27
N ASP A 71 17.68 -12.74 -1.02
CA ASP A 71 17.76 -12.18 0.32
C ASP A 71 16.39 -11.79 0.86
N ARG A 72 16.11 -12.29 2.06
CA ARG A 72 14.89 -11.99 2.82
C ARG A 72 15.28 -11.47 4.18
N GLY A 73 14.55 -10.45 4.65
CA GLY A 73 14.87 -9.89 5.95
C GLY A 73 13.84 -8.93 6.50
N ILE A 74 14.15 -8.47 7.69
CA ILE A 74 13.41 -7.47 8.44
C ILE A 74 14.37 -6.30 8.65
N ILE A 75 13.88 -5.06 8.54
CA ILE A 75 14.71 -3.87 8.75
C ILE A 75 15.29 -3.86 10.16
N GLY A 76 16.61 -3.68 10.24
CA GLY A 76 17.31 -3.57 11.51
C GLY A 76 16.86 -2.32 12.28
N ARG A 77 16.78 -2.43 13.61
CA ARG A 77 16.28 -1.38 14.51
C ARG A 77 17.02 -0.06 14.34
N GLU A 78 18.35 -0.09 14.34
CA GLU A 78 19.18 1.12 14.20
C GLU A 78 18.91 1.87 12.90
N ARG A 79 18.83 1.15 11.77
CA ARG A 79 18.48 1.74 10.47
C ARG A 79 17.08 2.33 10.48
N PHE A 80 16.12 1.61 11.02
CA PHE A 80 14.74 2.08 11.14
C PHE A 80 14.67 3.39 11.94
N GLU A 81 15.27 3.43 13.12
CA GLU A 81 15.28 4.61 13.99
C GLU A 81 15.97 5.80 13.35
N THR A 82 17.09 5.57 12.63
CA THR A 82 17.82 6.60 11.88
C THR A 82 16.97 7.22 10.77
N VAL A 83 16.24 6.38 10.02
CA VAL A 83 15.34 6.81 8.94
C VAL A 83 14.18 7.64 9.50
N ILE A 84 13.53 7.19 10.58
CA ILE A 84 12.43 7.92 11.23
C ILE A 84 12.92 9.26 11.79
N LYS A 85 14.09 9.30 12.44
CA LYS A 85 14.69 10.53 12.96
C LYS A 85 14.96 11.53 11.83
N ALA A 86 15.51 11.09 10.71
CA ALA A 86 15.76 11.93 9.54
C ALA A 86 14.46 12.51 8.98
N HIS A 87 13.41 11.68 8.85
CA HIS A 87 12.13 12.12 8.33
C HIS A 87 11.47 13.17 9.24
N ALA A 88 11.41 12.92 10.54
CA ALA A 88 10.85 13.87 11.51
C ALA A 88 11.65 15.20 11.53
N LYS A 89 13.00 15.14 11.53
CA LYS A 89 13.88 16.33 11.53
C LYS A 89 13.65 17.23 10.32
N ASN A 90 13.33 16.65 9.17
CA ASN A 90 13.10 17.41 7.93
C ASN A 90 11.63 17.84 7.75
N GLY A 91 10.75 17.68 8.76
CA GLY A 91 9.36 18.12 8.72
C GLY A 91 8.38 17.12 8.10
N GLY A 92 8.77 15.85 7.96
CA GLY A 92 7.84 14.80 7.60
C GLY A 92 6.76 14.61 8.65
N THR A 93 5.58 14.14 8.23
CA THR A 93 4.40 14.04 9.12
C THR A 93 3.76 12.65 9.15
N PHE A 94 4.01 11.83 8.14
CA PHE A 94 3.35 10.52 8.00
C PHE A 94 4.33 9.45 7.53
N VAL A 95 4.21 8.26 8.11
CA VAL A 95 4.98 7.06 7.73
C VAL A 95 4.04 5.92 7.36
N SER A 96 4.25 5.32 6.19
CA SER A 96 3.62 4.04 5.84
C SER A 96 4.60 2.90 6.06
N LEU A 97 4.20 1.91 6.85
CA LEU A 97 4.98 0.68 7.06
C LEU A 97 4.53 -0.45 6.12
N THR A 98 3.95 -0.09 4.98
CA THR A 98 3.50 -1.07 3.98
C THR A 98 4.69 -1.56 3.15
N PRO A 99 5.03 -2.85 3.19
CA PRO A 99 6.06 -3.40 2.33
C PRO A 99 5.68 -3.31 0.85
N PHE A 100 6.68 -3.17 0.01
CA PHE A 100 6.52 -3.31 -1.43
C PHE A 100 6.12 -4.74 -1.81
N LEU A 101 6.90 -5.69 -1.32
CA LEU A 101 6.61 -7.12 -1.35
C LEU A 101 6.80 -7.67 0.06
N GLY A 102 5.74 -8.09 0.69
CA GLY A 102 5.80 -8.59 2.06
C GLY A 102 4.51 -8.32 2.83
N ASP A 103 4.49 -8.69 4.09
CA ASP A 103 3.42 -8.34 5.02
C ASP A 103 4.02 -7.81 6.32
N PRO A 104 3.63 -6.62 6.79
CA PRO A 104 4.25 -5.99 7.97
C PRO A 104 4.06 -6.80 9.25
N LEU A 105 3.01 -7.63 9.35
CA LEU A 105 2.77 -8.47 10.52
C LEU A 105 3.73 -9.67 10.63
N VAL A 106 4.58 -9.89 9.63
CA VAL A 106 5.70 -10.84 9.70
C VAL A 106 6.81 -10.30 10.60
N ASP A 107 6.91 -8.99 10.73
CA ASP A 107 7.87 -8.36 11.65
C ASP A 107 7.37 -8.48 13.11
N PRO A 108 8.07 -9.23 13.99
CA PRO A 108 7.64 -9.44 15.36
C PRO A 108 7.64 -8.15 16.21
N ASP A 109 8.40 -7.11 15.79
CA ASP A 109 8.48 -5.80 16.46
C ASP A 109 7.65 -4.72 15.78
N ILE A 110 6.65 -5.09 14.98
CA ILE A 110 5.84 -4.10 14.24
C ILE A 110 5.14 -3.10 15.17
N VAL A 111 4.63 -3.54 16.32
CA VAL A 111 3.97 -2.67 17.30
C VAL A 111 4.98 -1.73 17.96
N GLY A 112 6.18 -2.21 18.29
CA GLY A 112 7.29 -1.38 18.80
C GLY A 112 7.72 -0.32 17.79
N LYS A 113 7.78 -0.66 16.49
CA LYS A 113 8.06 0.30 15.41
C LYS A 113 6.97 1.37 15.27
N VAL A 114 5.69 0.99 15.38
CA VAL A 114 4.58 1.95 15.40
C VAL A 114 4.74 2.94 16.54
N ARG A 115 4.98 2.46 17.78
CA ARG A 115 5.21 3.35 18.93
C ARG A 115 6.37 4.29 18.74
N HIS A 116 7.47 3.79 18.19
CA HIS A 116 8.65 4.61 17.95
C HIS A 116 8.36 5.79 17.01
N ILE A 117 7.48 5.60 16.02
CA ILE A 117 7.02 6.64 15.10
C ILE A 117 6.11 7.64 15.83
N THR A 118 5.08 7.13 16.53
CA THR A 118 4.07 7.97 17.18
C THR A 118 4.63 8.80 18.33
N GLN A 119 5.61 8.28 19.07
CA GLN A 119 6.36 9.03 20.10
C GLN A 119 7.14 10.23 19.54
N ARG A 120 7.35 10.29 18.23
CA ARG A 120 7.97 11.44 17.54
C ARG A 120 6.97 12.39 16.91
N GLY A 121 5.68 12.23 17.23
CA GLY A 121 4.59 13.05 16.70
C GLY A 121 4.24 12.77 15.24
N LEU A 122 4.72 11.66 14.68
CA LEU A 122 4.40 11.27 13.30
C LEU A 122 3.17 10.36 13.29
N ALA A 123 2.32 10.56 12.31
CA ALA A 123 1.24 9.63 12.02
C ALA A 123 1.77 8.38 11.31
N VAL A 124 1.17 7.22 11.55
CA VAL A 124 1.59 5.96 10.95
C VAL A 124 0.40 5.08 10.58
N ALA A 125 0.53 4.38 9.45
CA ALA A 125 -0.43 3.38 9.00
C ALA A 125 0.26 2.30 8.18
N PHE A 126 -0.43 1.17 7.95
CA PHE A 126 0.04 0.14 7.03
C PHE A 126 -1.10 -0.70 6.45
N PHE A 127 -0.77 -1.37 5.34
CA PHE A 127 -1.60 -2.42 4.75
C PHE A 127 -1.06 -3.78 5.18
N THR A 128 -1.97 -4.71 5.47
CA THR A 128 -1.66 -6.11 5.75
C THR A 128 -2.72 -7.03 5.14
N ASN A 129 -2.35 -8.28 4.86
CA ASN A 129 -3.33 -9.30 4.48
C ASN A 129 -4.21 -9.76 5.67
N GLY A 130 -3.83 -9.41 6.89
CA GLY A 130 -4.57 -9.69 8.13
C GLY A 130 -4.44 -11.10 8.68
N ILE A 131 -3.78 -12.02 7.98
CA ILE A 131 -3.68 -13.44 8.38
C ILE A 131 -3.02 -13.61 9.75
N LEU A 132 -2.02 -12.76 10.06
CA LEU A 132 -1.25 -12.86 11.30
C LEU A 132 -1.81 -12.04 12.48
N LEU A 133 -2.97 -11.42 12.34
CA LEU A 133 -3.61 -10.64 13.42
C LEU A 133 -3.76 -11.45 14.72
N ASN A 134 -4.06 -12.75 14.61
CA ASN A 134 -4.18 -13.62 15.80
C ASN A 134 -2.88 -13.81 16.58
N ARG A 135 -1.73 -13.51 15.98
CA ARG A 135 -0.40 -13.65 16.63
C ARG A 135 0.01 -12.40 17.39
N LEU A 136 -0.72 -11.29 17.21
CA LEU A 136 -0.42 -10.02 17.87
C LEU A 136 -1.16 -9.90 19.20
N ASP A 137 -0.56 -9.16 20.12
CA ASP A 137 -1.31 -8.50 21.18
C ASP A 137 -2.11 -7.34 20.57
N LEU A 138 -3.39 -7.60 20.29
CA LEU A 138 -4.27 -6.62 19.65
C LEU A 138 -4.57 -5.43 20.56
N ALA A 139 -4.58 -5.63 21.88
CA ALA A 139 -4.75 -4.53 22.83
C ALA A 139 -3.56 -3.59 22.79
N ASP A 140 -2.35 -4.15 22.63
CA ASP A 140 -1.13 -3.41 22.48
C ASP A 140 -1.09 -2.64 21.15
N LEU A 141 -1.52 -3.27 20.05
CA LEU A 141 -1.66 -2.62 18.75
C LEU A 141 -2.64 -1.44 18.82
N LEU A 142 -3.80 -1.60 19.45
CA LEU A 142 -4.81 -0.55 19.59
C LEU A 142 -4.32 0.65 20.42
N ARG A 143 -3.40 0.43 21.37
CA ARG A 143 -2.77 1.48 22.19
C ARG A 143 -1.47 2.04 21.61
N SER A 144 -1.01 1.52 20.48
CA SER A 144 0.30 1.90 19.91
C SER A 144 0.33 3.31 19.30
N GLY A 145 -0.84 3.91 19.08
CA GLY A 145 -1.00 5.18 18.36
C GLY A 145 -1.07 5.02 16.85
N LEU A 146 -1.19 3.79 16.33
CA LEU A 146 -1.44 3.53 14.91
C LEU A 146 -2.73 4.25 14.47
N GLN A 147 -2.64 5.06 13.42
CA GLN A 147 -3.77 5.90 12.99
C GLN A 147 -4.88 5.06 12.33
N PHE A 148 -4.49 4.18 11.42
CA PHE A 148 -5.40 3.20 10.83
C PHE A 148 -4.64 1.99 10.30
N ILE A 149 -5.35 0.89 10.14
CA ILE A 149 -4.88 -0.31 9.45
C ILE A 149 -5.79 -0.58 8.24
N THR A 150 -5.19 -0.96 7.12
CA THR A 150 -5.96 -1.45 5.97
C THR A 150 -5.77 -2.95 5.84
N ILE A 151 -6.85 -3.70 6.01
CA ILE A 151 -6.87 -5.14 5.77
C ILE A 151 -7.12 -5.35 4.28
N SER A 152 -6.05 -5.68 3.56
CA SER A 152 -6.06 -6.01 2.13
C SER A 152 -6.23 -7.51 1.97
N THR A 153 -7.46 -7.96 1.77
CA THR A 153 -7.77 -9.40 1.80
C THR A 153 -8.64 -9.85 0.61
N GLY A 154 -8.82 -11.16 0.47
CA GLY A 154 -9.81 -11.77 -0.43
C GLY A 154 -11.24 -11.60 0.08
N PRO A 155 -12.23 -11.97 -0.73
CA PRO A 155 -13.60 -12.08 -0.26
C PRO A 155 -13.68 -13.00 0.97
N LEU A 156 -14.58 -12.70 1.91
CA LEU A 156 -14.78 -13.56 3.07
C LEU A 156 -15.63 -14.79 2.69
N ASP A 157 -15.02 -15.59 1.84
CA ASP A 157 -15.40 -16.93 1.42
C ASP A 157 -14.11 -17.77 1.37
N ARG A 158 -14.11 -18.90 2.06
CA ARG A 158 -12.92 -19.72 2.21
C ARG A 158 -12.32 -20.15 0.86
N ASN A 159 -13.16 -20.61 -0.07
CA ASN A 159 -12.68 -21.14 -1.34
C ASN A 159 -12.07 -20.04 -2.22
N LEU A 160 -12.70 -18.87 -2.26
CA LEU A 160 -12.17 -17.71 -3.00
C LEU A 160 -10.89 -17.19 -2.36
N PHE A 161 -10.86 -17.05 -1.04
CA PHE A 161 -9.67 -16.61 -0.32
C PHE A 161 -8.48 -17.54 -0.59
N GLU A 162 -8.65 -18.86 -0.39
CA GLU A 162 -7.60 -19.85 -0.57
C GLU A 162 -7.06 -19.87 -2.01
N ARG A 163 -7.92 -19.64 -3.00
CA ARG A 163 -7.51 -19.55 -4.42
C ARG A 163 -6.76 -18.27 -4.73
N ILE A 164 -7.22 -17.11 -4.21
CA ILE A 164 -6.63 -15.79 -4.50
C ILE A 164 -5.32 -15.60 -3.74
N TYR A 165 -5.30 -15.92 -2.43
CA TYR A 165 -4.16 -15.71 -1.55
C TYR A 165 -3.20 -16.89 -1.52
N ARG A 166 -3.57 -18.03 -2.12
CA ARG A 166 -2.82 -19.30 -2.08
C ARG A 166 -2.37 -19.64 -0.66
N SER A 167 -3.28 -19.44 0.31
CA SER A 167 -3.07 -19.69 1.74
C SER A 167 -4.25 -20.44 2.32
N LYS A 168 -3.98 -21.43 3.20
CA LYS A 168 -5.01 -22.20 3.92
C LYS A 168 -5.46 -21.52 5.23
N GLN A 169 -4.99 -20.31 5.50
CA GLN A 169 -5.18 -19.61 6.77
C GLN A 169 -6.43 -18.69 6.75
N TYR A 170 -7.49 -19.08 6.06
CA TYR A 170 -8.72 -18.28 5.99
C TYR A 170 -9.33 -18.00 7.37
N TYR A 171 -9.41 -19.00 8.23
CA TYR A 171 -9.97 -18.85 9.57
C TYR A 171 -9.09 -18.02 10.50
N ASP A 172 -7.75 -18.08 10.33
CA ASP A 172 -6.84 -17.20 11.07
C ASP A 172 -7.11 -15.73 10.74
N LEU A 173 -7.31 -15.40 9.45
CA LEU A 173 -7.74 -14.08 9.02
C LEU A 173 -9.09 -13.69 9.62
N LEU A 174 -10.12 -14.51 9.44
CA LEU A 174 -11.48 -14.18 9.87
C LEU A 174 -11.55 -13.97 11.39
N HIS A 175 -10.99 -14.88 12.16
CA HIS A 175 -10.96 -14.77 13.63
C HIS A 175 -10.14 -13.56 14.08
N GLY A 176 -8.97 -13.32 13.47
CA GLY A 176 -8.12 -12.17 13.78
C GLY A 176 -8.82 -10.84 13.51
N LEU A 177 -9.51 -10.72 12.38
CA LEU A 177 -10.27 -9.54 12.02
C LEU A 177 -11.45 -9.30 12.96
N VAL A 178 -12.25 -10.33 13.24
CA VAL A 178 -13.38 -10.23 14.17
C VAL A 178 -12.89 -9.84 15.56
N ARG A 179 -11.84 -10.48 16.06
CA ARG A 179 -11.23 -10.19 17.37
C ARG A 179 -10.73 -8.74 17.45
N LEU A 180 -10.06 -8.26 16.41
CA LEU A 180 -9.60 -6.87 16.35
C LEU A 180 -10.76 -5.87 16.44
N LEU A 181 -11.80 -6.07 15.64
CA LEU A 181 -12.97 -5.18 15.61
C LEU A 181 -13.76 -5.22 16.92
N THR A 182 -13.96 -6.40 17.50
CA THR A 182 -14.64 -6.59 18.78
C THR A 182 -13.89 -5.87 19.90
N LEU A 183 -12.59 -6.13 20.04
CA LEU A 183 -11.75 -5.51 21.07
C LEU A 183 -11.68 -3.99 20.91
N ARG A 184 -11.56 -3.48 19.68
CA ARG A 184 -11.63 -2.05 19.41
C ARG A 184 -12.94 -1.42 19.92
N ASN A 185 -14.08 -2.08 19.64
CA ASN A 185 -15.39 -1.58 20.04
C ASN A 185 -15.56 -1.63 21.58
N GLU A 186 -15.12 -2.71 22.22
CA GLU A 186 -15.13 -2.86 23.68
C GLU A 186 -14.28 -1.80 24.39
N LEU A 187 -13.13 -1.47 23.83
CA LEU A 187 -12.23 -0.46 24.40
C LEU A 187 -12.61 0.98 24.03
N GLY A 188 -13.59 1.17 23.14
CA GLY A 188 -13.93 2.50 22.59
C GLY A 188 -12.74 3.18 21.91
N ALA A 189 -11.80 2.40 21.34
CA ALA A 189 -10.59 2.94 20.78
C ALA A 189 -10.87 3.69 19.46
N GLU A 190 -10.34 4.89 19.31
CA GLU A 190 -10.36 5.69 18.07
C GLU A 190 -9.38 5.14 17.05
N PHE A 191 -9.57 3.89 16.66
CA PHE A 191 -8.72 3.17 15.73
C PHE A 191 -9.53 2.74 14.49
N LYS A 192 -9.10 3.17 13.32
CA LYS A 192 -9.84 2.91 12.08
C LYS A 192 -9.34 1.64 11.40
N VAL A 193 -10.27 0.77 11.01
CA VAL A 193 -10.00 -0.42 10.21
C VAL A 193 -10.59 -0.25 8.81
N ASN A 194 -9.76 -0.08 7.80
CA ASN A 194 -10.18 -0.06 6.42
C ASN A 194 -10.19 -1.47 5.83
N LEU A 195 -11.23 -1.81 5.08
CA LEU A 195 -11.33 -3.10 4.37
C LEU A 195 -11.15 -2.90 2.88
N SER A 196 -10.22 -3.63 2.29
CA SER A 196 -9.94 -3.60 0.85
C SER A 196 -9.92 -5.01 0.29
N PHE A 197 -11.01 -5.41 -0.35
CA PHE A 197 -11.17 -6.75 -0.91
C PHE A 197 -10.55 -6.85 -2.31
N ARG A 198 -9.73 -7.86 -2.51
CA ARG A 198 -9.20 -8.29 -3.81
C ARG A 198 -10.13 -9.39 -4.32
N SER A 199 -11.12 -9.03 -5.14
CA SER A 199 -12.27 -9.90 -5.41
C SER A 199 -12.54 -10.04 -6.91
N PRO A 200 -12.83 -11.26 -7.39
CA PRO A 200 -13.38 -11.46 -8.73
C PRO A 200 -14.86 -11.09 -8.84
N LEU A 201 -15.53 -10.91 -7.69
CA LEU A 201 -16.95 -10.63 -7.60
C LEU A 201 -17.23 -9.12 -7.70
N SER A 202 -18.47 -8.76 -8.02
CA SER A 202 -18.94 -7.38 -7.92
C SER A 202 -18.91 -6.88 -6.47
N PHE A 203 -18.99 -5.56 -6.28
CA PHE A 203 -19.07 -4.94 -4.95
C PHE A 203 -20.19 -5.53 -4.10
N SER A 204 -21.42 -5.57 -4.65
CA SER A 204 -22.58 -6.09 -3.91
C SER A 204 -22.46 -7.58 -3.60
N ALA A 205 -21.95 -8.39 -4.53
CA ALA A 205 -21.76 -9.82 -4.31
C ALA A 205 -20.68 -10.08 -3.24
N THR A 206 -19.55 -9.33 -3.26
CA THR A 206 -18.51 -9.45 -2.23
C THR A 206 -19.03 -9.11 -0.84
N LEU A 207 -19.82 -8.02 -0.71
CA LEU A 207 -20.39 -7.62 0.58
C LEU A 207 -21.63 -8.45 0.97
N GLY A 208 -22.19 -9.23 0.06
CA GLY A 208 -23.29 -10.17 0.29
C GLY A 208 -22.86 -11.51 0.90
N LEU A 209 -21.56 -11.81 0.94
CA LEU A 209 -21.04 -13.08 1.43
C LEU A 209 -21.42 -13.33 2.89
N PRO A 210 -21.82 -14.58 3.26
CA PRO A 210 -22.34 -14.87 4.60
C PRO A 210 -21.40 -14.49 5.74
N ASP A 211 -20.12 -14.85 5.65
CA ASP A 211 -19.15 -14.58 6.71
C ASP A 211 -18.93 -13.07 6.89
N PHE A 212 -18.91 -12.30 5.80
CA PHE A 212 -18.84 -10.85 5.89
C PHE A 212 -20.09 -10.26 6.57
N ARG A 213 -21.29 -10.63 6.07
CA ARG A 213 -22.56 -10.05 6.53
C ARG A 213 -22.88 -10.38 7.99
N LYS A 214 -22.57 -11.60 8.40
CA LYS A 214 -22.94 -12.09 9.73
C LYS A 214 -21.91 -11.75 10.81
N THR A 215 -20.62 -11.71 10.46
CA THR A 215 -19.56 -11.61 11.48
C THR A 215 -18.81 -10.28 11.47
N VAL A 216 -18.53 -9.71 10.30
CA VAL A 216 -17.69 -8.50 10.18
C VAL A 216 -18.54 -7.23 10.08
N TRP A 217 -19.56 -7.24 9.22
CA TRP A 217 -20.39 -6.07 8.96
C TRP A 217 -21.00 -5.44 10.24
N PRO A 218 -21.55 -6.21 11.22
CA PRO A 218 -22.11 -5.63 12.42
C PRO A 218 -21.09 -4.86 13.29
N LEU A 219 -19.81 -5.24 13.21
CA LEU A 219 -18.72 -4.65 14.02
C LEU A 219 -18.14 -3.37 13.42
N LEU A 220 -18.44 -3.06 12.17
CA LEU A 220 -17.92 -1.87 11.46
C LEU A 220 -18.72 -0.61 11.83
N THR A 221 -18.02 0.52 11.94
CA THR A 221 -18.62 1.85 12.02
C THR A 221 -19.28 2.27 10.71
N ALA A 222 -20.13 3.29 10.73
CA ALA A 222 -20.74 3.84 9.51
C ALA A 222 -19.70 4.35 8.52
N VAL A 223 -18.62 4.99 8.99
CA VAL A 223 -17.53 5.50 8.17
C VAL A 223 -16.77 4.35 7.50
N GLU A 224 -16.43 3.32 8.25
CA GLU A 224 -15.72 2.15 7.70
C GLU A 224 -16.55 1.42 6.66
N ARG A 225 -17.87 1.28 6.86
CA ARG A 225 -18.78 0.69 5.86
C ARG A 225 -18.81 1.49 4.56
N ALA A 226 -18.75 2.83 4.65
CA ALA A 226 -18.74 3.71 3.49
C ALA A 226 -17.41 3.67 2.73
N GLU A 227 -16.31 3.33 3.39
CA GLU A 227 -14.97 3.30 2.82
C GLU A 227 -14.49 1.93 2.38
N ILE A 228 -15.33 0.89 2.45
CA ILE A 228 -14.98 -0.44 1.95
C ILE A 228 -14.64 -0.36 0.46
N MET A 229 -13.51 -0.95 0.10
CA MET A 229 -13.07 -1.05 -1.29
C MET A 229 -13.19 -2.51 -1.78
N VAL A 230 -13.64 -2.67 -3.01
CA VAL A 230 -13.60 -3.96 -3.72
C VAL A 230 -12.88 -3.74 -5.04
N MET A 231 -11.76 -4.39 -5.21
CA MET A 231 -10.88 -4.26 -6.37
C MET A 231 -10.84 -5.57 -7.15
N ASN A 232 -11.11 -5.48 -8.45
CA ASN A 232 -10.99 -6.60 -9.39
C ASN A 232 -9.96 -6.33 -10.50
N SER A 233 -9.20 -5.27 -10.38
CA SER A 233 -8.30 -4.76 -11.41
C SER A 233 -6.93 -4.46 -10.78
N PHE A 234 -5.86 -5.02 -11.37
CA PHE A 234 -4.54 -5.16 -10.75
C PHE A 234 -3.43 -4.68 -11.66
N ASP A 235 -2.30 -4.30 -11.07
CA ASP A 235 -1.04 -4.03 -11.77
C ASP A 235 -0.46 -5.35 -12.31
N ASP A 236 0.14 -5.30 -13.49
CA ASP A 236 0.89 -6.41 -14.09
C ASP A 236 2.30 -6.57 -13.52
N TRP A 237 2.69 -5.74 -12.55
CA TRP A 237 4.03 -5.75 -11.94
C TRP A 237 5.17 -5.74 -12.98
N ALA A 238 5.09 -4.82 -13.94
CA ALA A 238 6.04 -4.71 -15.05
C ALA A 238 6.07 -5.96 -15.95
N GLY A 239 4.91 -6.59 -16.15
CA GLY A 239 4.75 -7.77 -17.01
C GLY A 239 5.04 -9.10 -16.31
N GLN A 240 5.25 -9.10 -14.99
CA GLN A 240 5.45 -10.34 -14.22
C GLN A 240 4.14 -11.10 -13.99
N ILE A 241 3.02 -10.39 -13.91
CA ILE A 241 1.68 -10.97 -13.77
C ILE A 241 1.00 -10.88 -15.13
N THR A 242 0.48 -12.01 -15.58
CA THR A 242 -0.32 -12.13 -16.81
C THR A 242 -1.80 -12.27 -16.49
N GLN A 243 -2.67 -12.12 -17.49
CA GLN A 243 -4.11 -12.33 -17.29
C GLN A 243 -4.44 -13.78 -16.91
N GLU A 244 -3.59 -14.73 -17.29
CA GLU A 244 -3.74 -16.16 -17.00
C GLU A 244 -3.46 -16.50 -15.52
N ASP A 245 -2.66 -15.67 -14.85
CA ASP A 245 -2.40 -15.81 -13.41
C ASP A 245 -3.63 -15.46 -12.56
N LEU A 246 -4.51 -14.64 -13.11
CA LEU A 246 -5.66 -14.08 -12.39
C LEU A 246 -6.88 -15.01 -12.47
N LEU A 247 -7.74 -14.98 -11.45
CA LEU A 247 -9.00 -15.71 -11.50
C LEU A 247 -9.99 -15.04 -12.47
N PRO A 248 -10.94 -15.81 -13.09
CA PRO A 248 -12.04 -15.24 -13.84
C PRO A 248 -12.77 -14.14 -13.03
N GLY A 249 -12.98 -12.98 -13.63
CA GLY A 249 -13.53 -11.78 -12.95
C GLY A 249 -12.49 -10.80 -12.43
N MET A 250 -11.20 -11.21 -12.35
CA MET A 250 -10.08 -10.33 -12.11
C MET A 250 -9.41 -9.94 -13.44
N ARG A 251 -8.86 -8.73 -13.53
CA ARG A 251 -8.25 -8.23 -14.77
C ARG A 251 -7.02 -7.38 -14.50
N LEU A 252 -6.15 -7.29 -15.48
CA LEU A 252 -5.05 -6.33 -15.47
C LEU A 252 -5.55 -4.92 -15.82
N GLN A 253 -4.91 -3.92 -15.25
CA GLN A 253 -5.15 -2.51 -15.55
C GLN A 253 -4.39 -2.10 -16.81
N ALA A 254 -5.06 -1.36 -17.68
CA ALA A 254 -4.39 -0.72 -18.81
C ALA A 254 -3.59 0.50 -18.34
N PRO A 255 -2.33 0.68 -18.80
CA PRO A 255 -1.54 1.86 -18.47
C PRO A 255 -2.09 3.10 -19.19
N PRO A 256 -1.98 4.30 -18.56
CA PRO A 256 -2.26 5.56 -19.24
C PRO A 256 -1.31 5.75 -20.45
N ARG A 257 -1.84 6.31 -21.54
CA ARG A 257 -1.08 6.52 -22.78
C ARG A 257 -0.06 7.66 -22.67
N LEU A 258 -0.41 8.71 -21.94
CA LEU A 258 0.44 9.89 -21.81
C LEU A 258 1.07 9.97 -20.42
N LYS A 259 2.40 10.14 -20.37
CA LYS A 259 3.18 10.23 -19.13
C LYS A 259 4.26 11.31 -19.29
N HIS A 260 3.83 12.54 -19.51
CA HIS A 260 4.68 13.69 -19.79
C HIS A 260 4.99 14.57 -18.56
N ARG A 261 4.48 14.19 -17.40
CA ARG A 261 4.79 14.83 -16.11
C ARG A 261 5.38 13.82 -15.14
N PRO A 262 6.20 14.25 -14.18
CA PRO A 262 6.65 13.34 -13.13
C PRO A 262 5.48 12.68 -12.41
N CYS A 263 5.63 11.41 -12.12
CA CYS A 263 4.63 10.67 -11.34
C CYS A 263 4.71 11.11 -9.89
N ARG A 264 3.58 11.41 -9.24
CA ARG A 264 3.55 11.84 -7.83
C ARG A 264 4.21 10.83 -6.88
N TRP A 265 4.19 9.55 -7.21
CA TRP A 265 4.83 8.51 -6.41
C TRP A 265 6.36 8.67 -6.38
N THR A 266 6.95 9.39 -7.34
CA THR A 266 8.38 9.70 -7.34
C THR A 266 8.76 10.83 -6.36
N PHE A 267 7.78 11.42 -5.68
CA PHE A 267 7.99 12.43 -4.63
C PHE A 267 7.77 11.87 -3.21
N ILE A 268 7.68 10.54 -3.06
CA ILE A 268 7.56 9.87 -1.78
C ILE A 268 8.72 8.87 -1.65
N PRO A 269 9.67 9.08 -0.72
CA PRO A 269 10.78 8.15 -0.52
C PRO A 269 10.26 6.81 -0.05
N TYR A 270 10.88 5.76 -0.58
CA TYR A 270 10.65 4.40 -0.17
C TYR A 270 11.99 3.78 0.28
N VAL A 271 12.06 3.37 1.53
CA VAL A 271 13.24 2.73 2.11
C VAL A 271 12.99 1.24 2.21
N THR A 272 13.83 0.43 1.59
CA THR A 272 13.75 -1.03 1.67
C THR A 272 14.35 -1.55 2.98
N TRP A 273 14.00 -2.77 3.35
CA TRP A 273 14.48 -3.41 4.58
C TRP A 273 16.03 -3.49 4.66
N ASP A 274 16.72 -3.62 3.53
CA ASP A 274 18.18 -3.69 3.42
C ASP A 274 18.86 -2.31 3.31
N GLY A 275 18.06 -1.24 3.20
CA GLY A 275 18.54 0.15 3.25
C GLY A 275 18.68 0.84 1.90
N LEU A 276 18.21 0.26 0.81
CA LEU A 276 18.13 0.98 -0.46
C LEU A 276 17.02 2.03 -0.38
N VAL A 277 17.25 3.18 -1.01
CA VAL A 277 16.26 4.25 -1.14
C VAL A 277 15.75 4.26 -2.58
N ARG A 278 14.44 4.12 -2.76
CA ARG A 278 13.77 4.11 -4.05
C ARG A 278 12.88 5.34 -4.22
N ALA A 279 12.76 5.80 -5.44
CA ALA A 279 11.86 6.90 -5.79
C ALA A 279 10.40 6.47 -6.01
N CYS A 280 10.09 5.19 -5.92
CA CYS A 280 8.72 4.68 -6.05
C CYS A 280 8.57 3.33 -5.35
N ALA A 281 7.41 3.14 -4.69
CA ALA A 281 7.01 1.89 -4.05
C ALA A 281 6.06 1.03 -4.91
N CYS A 282 5.66 1.50 -6.10
CA CYS A 282 4.58 0.84 -6.83
C CYS A 282 5.04 -0.26 -7.77
N ARG A 283 6.26 -0.19 -8.30
CA ARG A 283 6.73 -1.13 -9.32
C ARG A 283 8.19 -1.49 -9.14
N PHE A 284 8.50 -2.67 -9.63
CA PHE A 284 9.83 -3.25 -9.63
C PHE A 284 9.97 -4.11 -10.90
N LEU A 285 11.08 -3.97 -11.59
CA LEU A 285 11.44 -4.82 -12.69
C LEU A 285 12.67 -5.64 -12.26
N PRO A 286 12.55 -6.98 -12.14
CA PRO A 286 13.71 -7.80 -11.87
C PRO A 286 14.68 -7.66 -13.03
N SER A 287 15.93 -7.33 -12.73
CA SER A 287 17.02 -7.34 -13.70
C SER A 287 18.03 -8.39 -13.25
N PRO A 288 18.48 -9.28 -14.15
CA PRO A 288 19.59 -10.18 -13.85
C PRO A 288 20.89 -9.43 -13.48
N GLN A 289 21.02 -8.18 -13.93
CA GLN A 289 22.13 -7.29 -13.61
C GLN A 289 21.95 -6.48 -12.33
N GLY A 290 20.77 -6.60 -11.68
CA GLY A 290 20.46 -5.91 -10.41
C GLY A 290 20.16 -4.41 -10.54
N ASP A 291 20.11 -3.86 -11.75
CA ASP A 291 19.89 -2.43 -11.98
C ASP A 291 18.41 -2.06 -11.91
N ASP A 292 17.95 -1.70 -10.73
CA ASP A 292 16.64 -1.07 -10.56
C ASP A 292 16.78 0.45 -10.71
N GLU A 293 16.35 0.99 -11.87
CA GLU A 293 16.43 2.42 -12.19
C GLU A 293 15.72 3.32 -11.15
N LEU A 294 14.82 2.77 -10.36
CA LEU A 294 14.12 3.52 -9.29
C LEU A 294 14.91 3.57 -7.97
N VAL A 295 16.00 2.81 -7.84
CA VAL A 295 16.93 2.93 -6.71
C VAL A 295 17.76 4.19 -6.88
N VAL A 296 17.63 5.13 -5.97
CA VAL A 296 18.26 6.45 -6.02
C VAL A 296 19.40 6.61 -5.02
N GLY A 297 19.59 5.65 -4.12
CA GLY A 297 20.72 5.62 -3.19
C GLY A 297 20.70 4.44 -2.24
N ASP A 298 21.74 4.36 -1.39
CA ASP A 298 21.92 3.35 -0.37
C ASP A 298 22.28 4.04 0.96
N LEU A 299 21.56 3.73 2.02
CA LEU A 299 21.79 4.28 3.37
C LEU A 299 23.13 3.85 3.99
N LYS A 300 23.80 2.87 3.41
CA LYS A 300 25.19 2.53 3.78
C LYS A 300 26.21 3.56 3.28
N GLN A 301 25.85 4.37 2.28
CA GLN A 301 26.77 5.31 1.60
C GLN A 301 26.46 6.76 1.94
N ALA A 302 25.18 7.10 2.16
CA ALA A 302 24.75 8.47 2.43
C ALA A 302 23.49 8.50 3.30
N SER A 303 23.23 9.62 3.96
CA SER A 303 22.00 9.81 4.73
C SER A 303 20.76 9.87 3.82
N LEU A 304 19.58 9.54 4.39
CA LEU A 304 18.31 9.64 3.67
C LEU A 304 18.09 11.06 3.10
N THR A 305 18.50 12.09 3.82
CA THR A 305 18.36 13.49 3.39
C THR A 305 19.22 13.80 2.17
N GLU A 306 20.51 13.43 2.19
CA GLU A 306 21.41 13.61 1.05
C GLU A 306 20.94 12.86 -0.19
N ILE A 307 20.51 11.61 -0.03
CA ILE A 307 19.99 10.79 -1.13
C ILE A 307 18.75 11.46 -1.73
N TRP A 308 17.77 11.84 -0.89
CA TRP A 308 16.48 12.29 -1.39
C TRP A 308 16.51 13.69 -2.01
N LEU A 309 17.35 14.57 -1.52
CA LEU A 309 17.54 15.92 -2.08
C LEU A 309 18.62 15.95 -3.17
N GLY A 310 19.26 14.82 -3.43
CA GLY A 310 20.37 14.69 -4.39
C GLY A 310 19.92 14.71 -5.86
N ASP A 311 20.91 14.80 -6.73
CA ASP A 311 20.70 14.97 -8.18
C ASP A 311 20.10 13.73 -8.85
N ARG A 312 20.35 12.51 -8.32
CA ARG A 312 19.84 11.26 -8.89
C ARG A 312 18.32 11.20 -8.88
N VAL A 313 17.68 11.64 -7.80
CA VAL A 313 16.21 11.73 -7.70
C VAL A 313 15.66 12.78 -8.66
N LYS A 314 16.30 13.96 -8.72
CA LYS A 314 15.92 15.04 -9.63
C LYS A 314 16.06 14.62 -11.10
N ALA A 315 17.17 14.01 -11.47
CA ALA A 315 17.41 13.50 -12.81
C ALA A 315 16.34 12.49 -13.23
N LEU A 316 15.96 11.56 -12.34
CA LEU A 316 14.90 10.59 -12.60
C LEU A 316 13.56 11.27 -12.89
N ARG A 317 13.15 12.28 -12.10
CA ARG A 317 11.91 13.02 -12.32
C ARG A 317 11.90 13.79 -13.64
N ARG A 318 13.03 14.39 -14.02
CA ARG A 318 13.20 15.14 -15.26
C ARG A 318 13.16 14.29 -16.54
N ARG A 319 13.23 12.96 -16.42
CA ARG A 319 13.04 12.04 -17.56
C ARG A 319 11.59 12.05 -18.07
N PHE A 320 10.60 12.27 -17.20
CA PHE A 320 9.19 12.21 -17.61
C PHE A 320 8.80 13.24 -18.67
N PRO A 321 9.12 14.55 -18.54
CA PRO A 321 8.84 15.54 -19.58
C PRO A 321 9.54 15.27 -20.90
N THR A 322 10.68 14.58 -20.91
CA THR A 322 11.41 14.25 -22.14
C THR A 322 10.85 13.03 -22.89
N GLY A 323 9.93 12.28 -22.27
CA GLY A 323 9.39 11.03 -22.82
C GLY A 323 10.32 9.82 -22.67
N VAL A 324 11.53 9.98 -22.11
CA VAL A 324 12.48 8.89 -21.83
C VAL A 324 12.23 8.37 -20.42
N LEU A 325 11.24 7.52 -20.26
CA LEU A 325 10.85 6.99 -18.97
C LEU A 325 11.81 5.89 -18.47
N PRO A 326 11.88 5.66 -17.15
CA PRO A 326 12.37 4.37 -16.65
C PRO A 326 11.56 3.24 -17.25
N LEU A 327 12.23 2.14 -17.66
CA LEU A 327 11.58 1.02 -18.35
C LEU A 327 10.34 0.50 -17.57
N VAL A 328 10.46 0.38 -16.26
CA VAL A 328 9.38 -0.03 -15.36
C VAL A 328 8.20 0.95 -15.35
N CYS A 329 8.40 2.20 -15.70
CA CYS A 329 7.35 3.24 -15.73
C CYS A 329 6.61 3.30 -17.07
N GLU A 330 7.17 2.80 -18.16
CA GLU A 330 6.57 2.90 -19.50
C GLU A 330 5.17 2.30 -19.57
N LYS A 331 4.99 1.11 -19.02
CA LYS A 331 3.69 0.40 -18.96
C LYS A 331 3.03 0.44 -17.57
N CYS A 332 3.40 1.40 -16.72
CA CYS A 332 2.84 1.49 -15.37
C CYS A 332 1.37 1.93 -15.39
N PRO A 333 0.40 1.11 -14.91
CA PRO A 333 -1.01 1.48 -14.83
C PRO A 333 -1.32 2.35 -13.60
N VAL A 334 -0.41 2.39 -12.62
CA VAL A 334 -0.55 3.19 -11.37
C VAL A 334 0.03 4.59 -11.53
N TYR A 335 0.48 4.96 -12.73
CA TYR A 335 0.97 6.31 -12.98
C TYR A 335 -0.09 7.35 -12.62
N ASP A 336 0.33 8.36 -11.86
CA ASP A 336 -0.50 9.46 -11.40
C ASP A 336 0.34 10.76 -11.51
N PRO A 337 0.05 11.67 -12.43
CA PRO A 337 0.86 12.86 -12.66
C PRO A 337 0.81 13.83 -11.49
N CYS A 338 1.91 14.54 -11.25
CA CYS A 338 2.00 15.70 -10.36
C CYS A 338 1.44 16.94 -11.02
#